data_38843442f01028bd3fe08d01976caf8a
#
_entry.id   38843442f01028bd3fe08d01976caf8a
#
_cell.length_a   1.000
_cell.length_b   1.000
_cell.length_c   1.000
_cell.angle_alpha   90.00
_cell.angle_beta   90.00
_cell.angle_gamma   90.00
#
_symmetry.space_group_name_H-M   'P 1'
#
loop_
_entity.id
_entity.type
_entity.pdbx_description
1 polymer ?
#
loop_
_entity_poly.entity_id
_entity_poly.type
_entity_poly.pdbx_seq_one_letter_code
_entity_poly.pdbx_strand_id
1 'polypeptide(L)'
;GRCGIYPVEVQVFSAAPIYMEEIIIKKDQDSSSKSVELVSDYLENYKYDKVLSYLKDIHNADIADILQNLDPVLRLSLLNIIDRDFDPEILTYLNDSVREEIIETLDIKQLANNAKSLDIDDAVDLAEDLEEKDQNIFLENLDKKERTLVEEGLNYPEDSAGRLMQRQFVAIN
;
A
#
# COMPACT_ATOMS: atom_id res chain seq x y z
N GLY A 1 15.20 56.99 -40.60
CA GLY A 1 14.46 56.31 -39.58
C GLY A 1 15.14 54.99 -39.25
N ARG A 2 15.82 54.88 -38.11
CA ARG A 2 16.36 53.60 -37.61
C ARG A 2 15.27 52.94 -36.76
N CYS A 3 14.81 51.78 -37.19
CA CYS A 3 13.94 50.93 -36.43
C CYS A 3 14.79 50.17 -35.40
N GLY A 4 14.69 50.52 -34.13
CA GLY A 4 15.32 49.82 -33.04
C GLY A 4 14.50 48.58 -32.69
N ILE A 5 15.09 47.42 -32.88
CA ILE A 5 14.56 46.14 -32.39
C ILE A 5 15.05 46.02 -30.94
N TYR A 6 14.15 46.13 -29.99
CA TYR A 6 14.43 45.78 -28.58
C TYR A 6 14.32 44.26 -28.42
N PRO A 7 15.33 43.58 -27.86
CA PRO A 7 15.19 42.17 -27.53
C PRO A 7 14.21 42.02 -26.38
N VAL A 8 13.15 41.26 -26.59
CA VAL A 8 12.26 40.80 -25.52
C VAL A 8 13.01 39.71 -24.74
N GLU A 9 13.54 40.06 -23.59
CA GLU A 9 14.00 39.07 -22.62
C GLU A 9 12.82 38.26 -22.15
N VAL A 10 12.70 37.03 -22.60
CA VAL A 10 11.80 36.04 -22.05
C VAL A 10 12.41 35.58 -20.73
N GLN A 11 12.00 36.17 -19.63
CA GLN A 11 12.27 35.62 -18.30
C GLN A 11 11.46 34.31 -18.16
N VAL A 12 12.15 33.20 -18.35
CA VAL A 12 11.62 31.87 -18.01
C VAL A 12 11.55 31.81 -16.47
N PHE A 13 10.35 31.97 -15.93
CA PHE A 13 10.09 31.72 -14.52
C PHE A 13 10.28 30.22 -14.23
N SER A 14 11.48 29.84 -13.78
CA SER A 14 11.86 28.51 -13.33
C SER A 14 11.27 28.14 -11.95
N ALA A 15 10.31 28.88 -11.43
CA ALA A 15 9.77 28.68 -10.09
C ALA A 15 8.43 27.90 -10.05
N ALA A 16 7.86 27.53 -11.19
CA ALA A 16 6.56 26.88 -11.26
C ALA A 16 6.51 25.43 -10.70
N PRO A 17 7.55 24.59 -10.82
CA PRO A 17 7.47 23.21 -10.35
C PRO A 17 7.34 23.09 -8.81
N ILE A 18 8.10 23.88 -8.06
CA ILE A 18 8.19 23.77 -6.58
C ILE A 18 6.86 24.15 -5.90
N TYR A 19 6.18 25.19 -6.39
CA TYR A 19 4.89 25.60 -5.82
C TYR A 19 3.75 24.64 -6.12
N MET A 20 3.80 23.96 -7.24
CA MET A 20 2.78 22.94 -7.60
C MET A 20 2.94 21.71 -6.72
N GLU A 21 4.15 21.23 -6.50
CA GLU A 21 4.43 20.10 -5.60
C GLU A 21 4.01 20.40 -4.16
N GLU A 22 4.34 21.57 -3.62
CA GLU A 22 3.93 21.98 -2.26
C GLU A 22 2.39 22.08 -2.10
N ILE A 23 1.67 22.52 -3.14
CA ILE A 23 0.20 22.60 -3.11
C ILE A 23 -0.42 21.21 -3.17
N ILE A 24 0.13 20.31 -3.99
CA ILE A 24 -0.34 18.91 -4.09
C ILE A 24 -0.12 18.20 -2.76
N ILE A 25 1.09 18.25 -2.21
CA ILE A 25 1.43 17.62 -0.92
C ILE A 25 0.53 18.12 0.21
N LYS A 26 0.27 19.44 0.29
CA LYS A 26 -0.63 20.02 1.32
C LYS A 26 -2.08 19.56 1.15
N LYS A 27 -2.54 19.42 -0.10
CA LYS A 27 -3.91 18.98 -0.37
C LYS A 27 -4.11 17.51 -0.01
N ASP A 28 -3.12 16.67 -0.29
CA ASP A 28 -3.16 15.24 0.03
C ASP A 28 -3.07 15.03 1.56
N GLN A 29 -2.20 15.75 2.26
CA GLN A 29 -2.12 15.71 3.72
C GLN A 29 -3.41 16.19 4.41
N ASP A 30 -4.08 17.22 3.90
CA ASP A 30 -5.36 17.68 4.45
C ASP A 30 -6.49 16.68 4.19
N SER A 31 -6.43 15.93 3.11
CA SER A 31 -7.37 14.84 2.79
C SER A 31 -7.15 13.63 3.70
N SER A 32 -5.91 13.17 3.86
CA SER A 32 -5.54 12.03 4.71
C SER A 32 -5.91 12.29 6.18
N SER A 33 -5.59 13.47 6.71
CA SER A 33 -5.95 13.86 8.09
C SER A 33 -7.46 13.82 8.35
N LYS A 34 -8.27 14.25 7.39
CA LYS A 34 -9.75 14.20 7.50
C LYS A 34 -10.28 12.78 7.49
N SER A 35 -9.68 11.91 6.68
CA SER A 35 -10.06 10.48 6.62
C SER A 35 -9.75 9.79 7.94
N VAL A 36 -8.59 10.03 8.52
CA VAL A 36 -8.20 9.51 9.84
C VAL A 36 -9.15 9.99 10.93
N GLU A 37 -9.47 11.29 10.98
CA GLU A 37 -10.38 11.87 11.97
C GLU A 37 -11.79 11.27 11.84
N LEU A 38 -12.29 11.10 10.61
CA LEU A 38 -13.60 10.53 10.33
C LEU A 38 -13.68 9.05 10.77
N VAL A 39 -12.65 8.24 10.43
CA VAL A 39 -12.60 6.83 10.80
C VAL A 39 -12.46 6.68 12.31
N SER A 40 -11.65 7.53 12.97
CA SER A 40 -11.53 7.58 14.42
C SER A 40 -12.88 7.84 15.08
N ASP A 41 -13.63 8.87 14.64
CA ASP A 41 -14.99 9.14 15.18
C ASP A 41 -15.93 7.95 15.01
N TYR A 42 -15.88 7.27 13.86
CA TYR A 42 -16.73 6.11 13.62
C TYR A 42 -16.36 4.94 14.52
N LEU A 43 -15.06 4.67 14.73
CA LEU A 43 -14.57 3.59 15.60
C LEU A 43 -14.91 3.85 17.07
N GLU A 44 -14.64 5.06 17.57
CA GLU A 44 -14.94 5.47 18.95
C GLU A 44 -16.44 5.41 19.28
N ASN A 45 -17.29 5.69 18.28
CA ASN A 45 -18.75 5.64 18.41
C ASN A 45 -19.37 4.30 17.99
N TYR A 46 -18.55 3.24 17.78
CA TYR A 46 -19.00 1.90 17.39
C TYR A 46 -19.85 1.85 16.10
N LYS A 47 -19.62 2.79 15.17
CA LYS A 47 -20.35 2.91 13.89
C LYS A 47 -19.68 2.04 12.80
N TYR A 48 -19.50 0.77 13.04
CA TYR A 48 -18.71 -0.15 12.20
C TYR A 48 -19.24 -0.25 10.75
N ASP A 49 -20.56 -0.23 10.56
CA ASP A 49 -21.14 -0.24 9.21
C ASP A 49 -20.72 0.97 8.39
N LYS A 50 -20.52 2.13 9.04
CA LYS A 50 -20.04 3.34 8.35
C LYS A 50 -18.55 3.25 8.00
N VAL A 51 -17.75 2.65 8.86
CA VAL A 51 -16.33 2.36 8.58
C VAL A 51 -16.24 1.49 7.34
N LEU A 52 -16.93 0.33 7.32
CA LEU A 52 -16.90 -0.60 6.19
C LEU A 52 -17.42 0.04 4.89
N SER A 53 -18.49 0.85 4.98
CA SER A 53 -18.99 1.55 3.82
C SER A 53 -18.00 2.57 3.28
N TYR A 54 -17.31 3.30 4.15
CA TYR A 54 -16.32 4.29 3.77
C TYR A 54 -15.09 3.65 3.12
N LEU A 55 -14.57 2.56 3.70
CA LEU A 55 -13.39 1.87 3.17
C LEU A 55 -13.61 1.23 1.79
N LYS A 56 -14.83 0.85 1.45
CA LYS A 56 -15.15 0.29 0.13
C LYS A 56 -14.97 1.27 -1.03
N ASP A 57 -15.05 2.55 -0.75
CA ASP A 57 -15.05 3.61 -1.76
C ASP A 57 -13.68 4.28 -1.93
N ILE A 58 -12.66 3.86 -1.15
CA ILE A 58 -11.31 4.44 -1.18
C ILE A 58 -10.27 3.39 -1.60
N HIS A 59 -9.12 3.88 -2.08
CA HIS A 59 -8.03 3.04 -2.57
C HIS A 59 -7.24 2.41 -1.41
N ASN A 60 -6.58 1.26 -1.64
CA ASN A 60 -5.76 0.56 -0.65
C ASN A 60 -4.65 1.45 -0.05
N ALA A 61 -4.04 2.32 -0.86
CA ALA A 61 -3.07 3.30 -0.38
C ALA A 61 -3.66 4.28 0.65
N ASP A 62 -4.92 4.73 0.46
CA ASP A 62 -5.60 5.62 1.42
C ASP A 62 -5.97 4.86 2.70
N ILE A 63 -6.30 3.56 2.59
CA ILE A 63 -6.54 2.69 3.76
C ILE A 63 -5.24 2.51 4.56
N ALA A 64 -4.11 2.30 3.86
CA ALA A 64 -2.80 2.23 4.49
C ALA A 64 -2.44 3.52 5.22
N ASP A 65 -2.69 4.69 4.62
CA ASP A 65 -2.50 5.99 5.25
C ASP A 65 -3.35 6.15 6.53
N ILE A 66 -4.60 5.70 6.49
CA ILE A 66 -5.47 5.69 7.68
C ILE A 66 -4.86 4.79 8.76
N LEU A 67 -4.49 3.55 8.42
CA LEU A 67 -3.90 2.60 9.37
C LEU A 67 -2.61 3.13 10.00
N GLN A 68 -1.73 3.78 9.23
CA GLN A 68 -0.49 4.36 9.74
C GLN A 68 -0.71 5.50 10.74
N ASN A 69 -1.75 6.30 10.53
CA ASN A 69 -2.00 7.51 11.32
C ASN A 69 -3.04 7.32 12.44
N LEU A 70 -3.70 6.17 12.51
CA LEU A 70 -4.58 5.83 13.63
C LEU A 70 -3.79 5.54 14.92
N ASP A 71 -4.40 5.86 16.06
CA ASP A 71 -3.94 5.38 17.36
C ASP A 71 -3.88 3.84 17.36
N PRO A 72 -2.87 3.19 17.98
CA PRO A 72 -2.71 1.74 17.97
C PRO A 72 -3.96 0.97 18.43
N VAL A 73 -4.71 1.47 19.38
CA VAL A 73 -5.95 0.82 19.87
C VAL A 73 -7.05 0.88 18.81
N LEU A 74 -7.20 2.01 18.13
CA LEU A 74 -8.16 2.16 17.04
C LEU A 74 -7.73 1.38 15.81
N ARG A 75 -6.42 1.30 15.52
CA ARG A 75 -5.86 0.46 14.46
C ARG A 75 -6.23 -1.00 14.65
N LEU A 76 -6.00 -1.56 15.85
CA LEU A 76 -6.41 -2.93 16.17
C LEU A 76 -7.92 -3.12 16.03
N SER A 77 -8.72 -2.14 16.45
CA SER A 77 -10.17 -2.20 16.29
C SER A 77 -10.59 -2.24 14.82
N LEU A 78 -9.92 -1.44 13.98
CA LEU A 78 -10.15 -1.43 12.54
C LEU A 78 -9.76 -2.76 11.89
N LEU A 79 -8.59 -3.30 12.21
CA LEU A 79 -8.11 -4.58 11.70
C LEU A 79 -9.08 -5.72 12.05
N ASN A 80 -9.59 -5.77 13.28
CA ASN A 80 -10.58 -6.77 13.68
C ASN A 80 -11.91 -6.66 12.89
N ILE A 81 -12.27 -5.47 12.42
CA ILE A 81 -13.48 -5.26 11.62
C ILE A 81 -13.29 -5.73 10.18
N ILE A 82 -12.10 -5.51 9.61
CA ILE A 82 -11.79 -5.82 8.21
C ILE A 82 -11.06 -7.17 8.03
N ASP A 83 -10.77 -7.88 9.11
CA ASP A 83 -9.94 -9.11 9.14
C ASP A 83 -10.26 -10.09 8.01
N ARG A 84 -11.54 -10.38 7.77
CA ARG A 84 -11.97 -11.34 6.74
C ARG A 84 -11.80 -10.84 5.30
N ASP A 85 -11.97 -9.54 5.12
CA ASP A 85 -11.95 -8.86 3.82
C ASP A 85 -10.67 -8.01 3.66
N PHE A 86 -9.66 -8.24 4.51
CA PHE A 86 -8.40 -7.52 4.45
C PHE A 86 -7.69 -7.80 3.12
N ASP A 87 -7.43 -6.74 2.37
CA ASP A 87 -6.67 -6.82 1.13
C ASP A 87 -5.16 -6.72 1.43
N PRO A 88 -4.38 -7.78 1.15
CA PRO A 88 -2.94 -7.77 1.41
C PRO A 88 -2.18 -6.67 0.65
N GLU A 89 -2.71 -6.14 -0.45
CA GLU A 89 -2.11 -5.00 -1.16
C GLU A 89 -1.95 -3.78 -0.25
N ILE A 90 -2.78 -3.64 0.79
CA ILE A 90 -2.65 -2.56 1.77
C ILE A 90 -1.27 -2.58 2.44
N LEU A 91 -0.70 -3.77 2.68
CA LEU A 91 0.60 -3.94 3.32
C LEU A 91 1.75 -3.33 2.51
N THR A 92 1.63 -3.31 1.17
CA THR A 92 2.67 -2.76 0.28
C THR A 92 2.82 -1.23 0.39
N TYR A 93 1.78 -0.55 0.89
CA TYR A 93 1.78 0.91 1.09
C TYR A 93 2.15 1.33 2.52
N LEU A 94 2.34 0.38 3.44
CA LEU A 94 2.67 0.67 4.83
C LEU A 94 4.18 0.86 5.02
N ASN A 95 4.56 1.68 6.02
CA ASN A 95 5.93 1.67 6.51
C ASN A 95 6.24 0.38 7.29
N ASP A 96 7.50 0.00 7.33
CA ASP A 96 7.97 -1.29 7.88
C ASP A 96 7.46 -1.54 9.31
N SER A 97 7.54 -0.55 10.19
CA SER A 97 7.15 -0.71 11.59
C SER A 97 5.65 -0.99 11.78
N VAL A 98 4.77 -0.34 11.00
CA VAL A 98 3.33 -0.56 11.07
C VAL A 98 2.96 -1.84 10.35
N ARG A 99 3.67 -2.18 9.28
CA ARG A 99 3.49 -3.42 8.53
C ARG A 99 3.78 -4.64 9.40
N GLU A 100 4.92 -4.66 10.10
CA GLU A 100 5.26 -5.71 11.06
C GLU A 100 4.17 -5.87 12.14
N GLU A 101 3.76 -4.77 12.79
CA GLU A 101 2.72 -4.77 13.83
C GLU A 101 1.39 -5.36 13.30
N ILE A 102 1.00 -5.03 12.06
CA ILE A 102 -0.23 -5.54 11.46
C ILE A 102 -0.11 -7.02 11.10
N ILE A 103 1.00 -7.45 10.52
CA ILE A 103 1.26 -8.86 10.18
C ILE A 103 1.16 -9.74 11.42
N GLU A 104 1.71 -9.32 12.56
CA GLU A 104 1.62 -10.06 13.82
C GLU A 104 0.18 -10.26 14.32
N THR A 105 -0.76 -9.42 13.90
CA THR A 105 -2.17 -9.48 14.32
C THR A 105 -3.08 -10.26 13.38
N LEU A 106 -2.67 -10.49 12.13
CA LEU A 106 -3.48 -11.12 11.10
C LEU A 106 -3.44 -12.66 11.18
N ASP A 107 -4.53 -13.31 10.77
CA ASP A 107 -4.54 -14.76 10.52
C ASP A 107 -3.78 -15.06 9.23
N ILE A 108 -2.63 -15.73 9.35
CA ILE A 108 -1.74 -16.02 8.22
C ILE A 108 -2.40 -16.87 7.13
N LYS A 109 -3.33 -17.78 7.50
CA LYS A 109 -4.03 -18.59 6.50
C LYS A 109 -5.01 -17.75 5.69
N GLN A 110 -5.65 -16.79 6.35
CA GLN A 110 -6.55 -15.86 5.70
C GLN A 110 -5.78 -14.89 4.82
N LEU A 111 -4.66 -14.37 5.31
CA LEU A 111 -3.73 -13.55 4.55
C LEU A 111 -3.28 -14.26 3.26
N ALA A 112 -2.87 -15.53 3.34
CA ALA A 112 -2.50 -16.34 2.18
C ALA A 112 -3.66 -16.54 1.19
N ASN A 113 -4.88 -16.75 1.69
CA ASN A 113 -6.05 -16.89 0.82
C ASN A 113 -6.40 -15.59 0.08
N ASN A 114 -6.18 -14.46 0.71
CA ASN A 114 -6.43 -13.13 0.13
C ASN A 114 -5.27 -12.68 -0.78
N ALA A 115 -4.06 -13.20 -0.58
CA ALA A 115 -2.86 -12.86 -1.35
C ALA A 115 -2.91 -13.29 -2.83
N LYS A 116 -3.94 -14.03 -3.25
CA LYS A 116 -4.15 -14.44 -4.67
C LYS A 116 -4.34 -13.25 -5.62
N SER A 117 -4.70 -12.09 -5.11
CA SER A 117 -4.83 -10.85 -5.87
C SER A 117 -3.53 -10.07 -5.99
N LEU A 118 -2.50 -10.41 -5.20
CA LEU A 118 -1.21 -9.74 -5.24
C LEU A 118 -0.39 -10.09 -6.49
N ASP A 119 0.41 -9.16 -6.93
CA ASP A 119 1.49 -9.45 -7.86
C ASP A 119 2.54 -10.35 -7.17
N ILE A 120 3.25 -11.15 -7.96
CA ILE A 120 4.17 -12.18 -7.40
C ILE A 120 5.32 -11.56 -6.63
N ASP A 121 5.84 -10.42 -7.06
CA ASP A 121 6.86 -9.64 -6.35
C ASP A 121 6.38 -9.18 -4.97
N ASP A 122 5.17 -8.62 -4.89
CA ASP A 122 4.56 -8.23 -3.61
C ASP A 122 4.31 -9.44 -2.69
N ALA A 123 3.89 -10.57 -3.26
CA ALA A 123 3.71 -11.80 -2.48
C ALA A 123 5.04 -12.40 -1.97
N VAL A 124 6.14 -12.19 -2.70
CA VAL A 124 7.49 -12.56 -2.27
C VAL A 124 7.94 -11.68 -1.13
N ASP A 125 7.78 -10.36 -1.24
CA ASP A 125 8.14 -9.40 -0.19
C ASP A 125 7.33 -9.65 1.09
N LEU A 126 6.02 -9.91 0.94
CA LEU A 126 5.18 -10.28 2.08
C LEU A 126 5.65 -11.58 2.75
N ALA A 127 6.00 -12.60 1.96
CA ALA A 127 6.48 -13.87 2.50
C ALA A 127 7.81 -13.72 3.24
N GLU A 128 8.65 -12.77 2.83
CA GLU A 128 9.95 -12.48 3.47
C GLU A 128 9.81 -11.79 4.82
N ASP A 129 8.79 -10.94 4.97
CA ASP A 129 8.48 -10.26 6.23
C ASP A 129 7.92 -11.19 7.31
N LEU A 130 7.48 -12.40 6.93
CA LEU A 130 6.93 -13.38 7.86
C LEU A 130 8.05 -14.12 8.60
N GLU A 131 7.83 -14.42 9.89
CA GLU A 131 8.66 -15.39 10.60
C GLU A 131 8.64 -16.77 9.91
N GLU A 132 9.71 -17.54 9.98
CA GLU A 132 9.88 -18.84 9.30
C GLU A 132 8.66 -19.77 9.46
N LYS A 133 8.04 -19.80 10.64
CA LYS A 133 6.86 -20.60 10.92
C LYS A 133 5.65 -20.12 10.12
N ASP A 134 5.43 -18.83 10.11
CA ASP A 134 4.27 -18.20 9.46
C ASP A 134 4.47 -18.15 7.94
N GLN A 135 5.70 -17.96 7.48
CA GLN A 135 6.08 -18.09 6.06
C GLN A 135 5.72 -19.49 5.52
N ASN A 136 6.02 -20.56 6.28
CA ASN A 136 5.66 -21.91 5.87
C ASN A 136 4.13 -22.09 5.78
N ILE A 137 3.37 -21.55 6.77
CA ILE A 137 1.91 -21.59 6.75
C ILE A 137 1.37 -20.80 5.56
N PHE A 138 1.92 -19.63 5.28
CA PHE A 138 1.56 -18.79 4.13
C PHE A 138 1.75 -19.56 2.83
N LEU A 139 2.95 -20.09 2.58
CA LEU A 139 3.29 -20.85 1.38
C LEU A 139 2.42 -22.10 1.19
N GLU A 140 2.09 -22.81 2.28
CA GLU A 140 1.21 -24.01 2.22
C GLU A 140 -0.23 -23.68 1.82
N ASN A 141 -0.69 -22.46 2.08
CA ASN A 141 -2.06 -22.03 1.76
C ASN A 141 -2.18 -21.30 0.40
N LEU A 142 -1.06 -21.01 -0.28
CA LEU A 142 -1.06 -20.52 -1.66
C LEU A 142 -1.42 -21.63 -2.66
N ASP A 143 -1.93 -21.24 -3.82
CA ASP A 143 -2.09 -22.17 -4.95
C ASP A 143 -0.73 -22.72 -5.39
N LYS A 144 -0.71 -23.97 -5.90
CA LYS A 144 0.54 -24.62 -6.31
C LYS A 144 1.37 -23.78 -7.29
N LYS A 145 0.73 -23.03 -8.19
CA LYS A 145 1.42 -22.18 -9.17
C LYS A 145 2.03 -20.95 -8.48
N GLU A 146 1.25 -20.28 -7.68
CA GLU A 146 1.67 -19.10 -6.90
C GLU A 146 2.80 -19.46 -5.95
N ARG A 147 2.61 -20.54 -5.17
CA ARG A 147 3.65 -21.06 -4.26
C ARG A 147 4.98 -21.28 -4.98
N THR A 148 4.97 -21.95 -6.14
CA THR A 148 6.21 -22.20 -6.90
C THR A 148 6.88 -20.89 -7.29
N LEU A 149 6.12 -19.89 -7.73
CA LEU A 149 6.65 -18.59 -8.15
C LEU A 149 7.21 -17.78 -6.96
N VAL A 150 6.53 -17.82 -5.81
CA VAL A 150 7.00 -17.17 -4.58
C VAL A 150 8.25 -17.87 -4.05
N GLU A 151 8.28 -19.21 -3.95
CA GLU A 151 9.47 -19.98 -3.56
C GLU A 151 10.67 -19.71 -4.48
N GLU A 152 10.44 -19.60 -5.78
CA GLU A 152 11.49 -19.18 -6.73
C GLU A 152 11.94 -17.74 -6.51
N GLY A 153 11.01 -16.83 -6.21
CA GLY A 153 11.31 -15.45 -5.86
C GLY A 153 12.22 -15.34 -4.63
N LEU A 154 11.87 -16.03 -3.55
CA LEU A 154 12.64 -16.08 -2.30
C LEU A 154 14.07 -16.63 -2.47
N ASN A 155 14.34 -17.39 -3.53
CA ASN A 155 15.69 -17.89 -3.83
C ASN A 155 16.60 -16.85 -4.48
N TYR A 156 16.09 -15.70 -4.94
CA TYR A 156 16.90 -14.63 -5.48
C TYR A 156 17.42 -13.72 -4.36
N PRO A 157 18.62 -13.16 -4.51
CA PRO A 157 19.09 -12.13 -3.58
C PRO A 157 18.12 -10.94 -3.57
N GLU A 158 17.89 -10.36 -2.40
CA GLU A 158 16.97 -9.24 -2.16
C GLU A 158 17.16 -8.07 -3.14
N ASP A 159 18.42 -7.66 -3.37
CA ASP A 159 18.78 -6.56 -4.28
C ASP A 159 18.88 -6.96 -5.77
N SER A 160 18.39 -8.13 -6.17
CA SER A 160 18.54 -8.61 -7.54
C SER A 160 17.35 -8.24 -8.43
N ALA A 161 17.60 -7.96 -9.71
CA ALA A 161 16.54 -7.75 -10.69
C ALA A 161 15.57 -8.95 -10.81
N GLY A 162 16.04 -10.17 -10.50
CA GLY A 162 15.23 -11.39 -10.48
C GLY A 162 14.16 -11.35 -9.39
N ARG A 163 14.40 -10.61 -8.29
CA ARG A 163 13.46 -10.42 -7.19
C ARG A 163 12.27 -9.56 -7.61
N LEU A 164 12.54 -8.44 -8.29
CA LEU A 164 11.56 -7.45 -8.74
C LEU A 164 10.87 -7.79 -10.07
N MET A 165 11.18 -8.96 -10.64
CA MET A 165 10.70 -9.29 -11.98
C MET A 165 9.32 -9.95 -11.91
N GLN A 166 8.31 -9.28 -12.45
CA GLN A 166 7.01 -9.90 -12.71
C GLN A 166 7.15 -11.04 -13.71
N ARG A 167 6.68 -12.22 -13.36
CA ARG A 167 6.80 -13.44 -14.16
C ARG A 167 5.52 -13.83 -14.90
N GLN A 168 4.45 -13.07 -14.65
CA GLN A 168 3.21 -13.24 -15.39
C GLN A 168 3.23 -12.32 -16.61
N PHE A 169 3.41 -12.90 -17.79
CA PHE A 169 3.31 -12.18 -19.05
C PHE A 169 2.35 -12.88 -19.99
N VAL A 170 1.61 -12.11 -20.76
CA VAL A 170 0.74 -12.61 -21.84
C VAL A 170 1.54 -12.56 -23.14
N ALA A 171 1.87 -13.71 -23.69
CA ALA A 171 2.43 -13.78 -25.03
C ALA A 171 1.30 -13.61 -26.06
N ILE A 172 1.38 -12.56 -26.87
CA ILE A 172 0.49 -12.36 -28.03
C ILE A 172 1.18 -12.99 -29.25
N ASN A 173 0.53 -14.00 -29.85
CA ASN A 173 0.96 -14.60 -31.11
C ASN A 173 0.44 -13.79 -32.31
#